data_2030a6430ad66c0b8276c24e1363871e
#
_entry.id   2030a6430ad66c0b8276c24e1363871e
#
_cell.length_a   1.000
_cell.length_b   1.000
_cell.length_c   1.000
_cell.angle_alpha   90.00
_cell.angle_beta   90.00
_cell.angle_gamma   90.00
#
_symmetry.space_group_name_H-M   'P 1'
#
loop_
_entity.id
_entity.type
_entity.pdbx_description
1 polymer ?
#
loop_
_entity_poly.entity_id
_entity_poly.type
_entity_poly.pdbx_seq_one_letter_code
_entity_poly.pdbx_strand_id
1 'polypeptide(L)'
;MAAMDLSKMGNAKVVLNTSDCNQIVIEKWPVSDVEWAFYLYAATELNQGGIAMPTLLSADATLRQLRLEYIPYKVNQTAVANDYAIAMLGRLHRYPANSEWLYHTHTWTETALENALMLLALPEKNARQLRRFQQNSNALFACQSLVSGDSNAGNWGRRESGNLVLFDWERFGKGSPAIDLAPLIRGMGTKQEFIDLAGRYCQLSSHQNIRELAREIAIVKVWIVTEVIVLLHMRQKSAFPLYLNWYREHLPDWLDNVEKML
;
A
#
# COMPACT_ATOMS: atom_id res chain seq x y z
N MET A 1 -15.40 27.24 -7.17
CA MET A 1 -16.12 26.09 -6.55
C MET A 1 -15.72 26.01 -5.09
N ALA A 2 -16.60 25.59 -4.17
CA ALA A 2 -16.19 25.34 -2.79
C ALA A 2 -15.21 24.17 -2.74
N ALA A 3 -14.17 24.29 -1.90
CA ALA A 3 -13.17 23.25 -1.72
C ALA A 3 -13.84 21.95 -1.21
N MET A 4 -13.61 20.83 -1.87
CA MET A 4 -14.18 19.53 -1.50
C MET A 4 -13.14 18.71 -0.73
N ASP A 5 -13.48 18.31 0.50
CA ASP A 5 -12.64 17.47 1.33
C ASP A 5 -12.67 16.00 0.81
N LEU A 6 -11.51 15.46 0.51
CA LEU A 6 -11.31 14.08 0.04
C LEU A 6 -10.56 13.22 1.06
N SER A 7 -10.28 13.73 2.26
CA SER A 7 -9.54 13.03 3.31
C SER A 7 -10.21 11.71 3.68
N LYS A 8 -9.43 10.64 3.80
CA LYS A 8 -9.93 9.30 4.13
C LYS A 8 -9.35 8.79 5.45
N MET A 9 -8.38 7.89 5.37
CA MET A 9 -7.78 7.22 6.54
C MET A 9 -6.46 7.85 6.97
N GLY A 10 -5.80 8.64 6.11
CA GLY A 10 -4.55 9.34 6.39
C GLY A 10 -4.69 10.45 7.43
N ASN A 11 -3.56 11.01 7.86
CA ASN A 11 -3.51 12.17 8.78
C ASN A 11 -3.56 13.50 8.02
N ALA A 12 -3.18 13.50 6.74
CA ALA A 12 -3.20 14.68 5.91
C ALA A 12 -4.62 15.05 5.49
N LYS A 13 -4.90 16.35 5.47
CA LYS A 13 -6.07 16.89 4.81
C LYS A 13 -5.84 16.90 3.30
N VAL A 14 -6.80 16.40 2.55
CA VAL A 14 -6.74 16.31 1.08
C VAL A 14 -7.95 17.05 0.52
N VAL A 15 -7.70 18.10 -0.22
CA VAL A 15 -8.77 18.99 -0.74
C VAL A 15 -8.64 19.14 -2.25
N LEU A 16 -9.78 19.02 -2.93
CA LEU A 16 -9.91 19.43 -4.32
C LEU A 16 -10.08 20.95 -4.38
N ASN A 17 -9.22 21.62 -5.08
CA ASN A 17 -9.26 23.07 -5.24
C ASN A 17 -9.13 23.46 -6.73
N THR A 18 -9.41 24.73 -7.01
CA THR A 18 -9.20 25.29 -8.36
C THR A 18 -8.07 26.31 -8.26
N SER A 19 -7.04 26.14 -9.08
CA SER A 19 -5.92 27.09 -9.16
C SER A 19 -6.35 28.41 -9.80
N ASP A 20 -5.50 29.43 -9.69
CA ASP A 20 -5.72 30.75 -10.29
C ASP A 20 -5.90 30.70 -11.82
N CYS A 21 -5.38 29.62 -12.46
CA CYS A 21 -5.54 29.35 -13.90
C CYS A 21 -6.77 28.50 -14.23
N ASN A 22 -7.75 28.37 -13.33
CA ASN A 22 -8.92 27.50 -13.46
C ASN A 22 -8.61 25.98 -13.60
N GLN A 23 -7.40 25.56 -13.29
CA GLN A 23 -7.04 24.15 -13.28
C GLN A 23 -7.44 23.50 -11.95
N ILE A 24 -8.10 22.34 -12.01
CA ILE A 24 -8.41 21.53 -10.83
C ILE A 24 -7.12 20.89 -10.31
N VAL A 25 -6.85 21.04 -9.01
CA VAL A 25 -5.66 20.53 -8.34
C VAL A 25 -6.01 19.84 -7.04
N ILE A 26 -5.14 18.95 -6.57
CA ILE A 26 -5.18 18.39 -5.22
C ILE A 26 -4.23 19.17 -4.33
N GLU A 27 -4.72 19.62 -3.19
CA GLU A 27 -3.91 20.16 -2.11
C GLU A 27 -3.90 19.16 -0.95
N LYS A 28 -2.71 18.77 -0.48
CA LYS A 28 -2.51 17.80 0.61
C LYS A 28 -1.59 18.39 1.67
N TRP A 29 -2.04 18.43 2.94
CA TRP A 29 -1.26 18.97 4.07
C TRP A 29 -1.79 18.52 5.44
N PRO A 30 -0.96 18.49 6.50
CA PRO A 30 0.48 18.39 6.40
C PRO A 30 0.87 17.01 5.85
N VAL A 31 1.80 16.96 4.92
CA VAL A 31 2.32 15.69 4.42
C VAL A 31 3.46 15.18 5.29
N SER A 32 3.66 13.86 5.32
CA SER A 32 4.78 13.21 6.02
C SER A 32 6.12 13.63 5.43
N ASP A 33 7.21 13.45 6.19
CA ASP A 33 8.56 13.73 5.70
C ASP A 33 8.90 12.86 4.47
N VAL A 34 8.47 11.60 4.49
CA VAL A 34 8.69 10.66 3.38
C VAL A 34 7.97 11.15 2.12
N GLU A 35 6.69 11.48 2.20
CA GLU A 35 5.94 11.93 1.00
C GLU A 35 6.44 13.28 0.49
N TRP A 36 6.82 14.17 1.40
CA TRP A 36 7.45 15.44 1.05
C TRP A 36 8.74 15.23 0.26
N ALA A 37 9.65 14.43 0.81
CA ALA A 37 10.94 14.13 0.16
C ALA A 37 10.75 13.35 -1.15
N PHE A 38 9.78 12.43 -1.19
CA PHE A 38 9.43 11.68 -2.40
C PHE A 38 9.12 12.61 -3.57
N TYR A 39 8.19 13.56 -3.39
CA TYR A 39 7.79 14.46 -4.47
C TYR A 39 8.89 15.44 -4.89
N LEU A 40 9.75 15.86 -3.95
CA LEU A 40 10.82 16.82 -4.26
C LEU A 40 12.04 16.15 -4.93
N TYR A 41 12.35 14.90 -4.58
CA TYR A 41 13.64 14.32 -4.95
C TYR A 41 13.54 13.03 -5.77
N ALA A 42 12.50 12.21 -5.60
CA ALA A 42 12.37 10.91 -6.25
C ALA A 42 11.36 10.90 -7.40
N ALA A 43 10.25 11.61 -7.27
CA ALA A 43 9.09 11.48 -8.16
C ALA A 43 9.43 11.76 -9.63
N THR A 44 10.23 12.79 -9.93
CA THR A 44 10.59 13.14 -11.31
C THR A 44 11.39 12.03 -11.97
N GLU A 45 12.39 11.49 -11.29
CA GLU A 45 13.24 10.43 -11.78
C GLU A 45 12.46 9.12 -11.98
N LEU A 46 11.65 8.73 -11.00
CA LEU A 46 10.81 7.55 -11.08
C LEU A 46 9.76 7.64 -12.19
N ASN A 47 9.17 8.84 -12.41
CA ASN A 47 8.21 9.05 -13.50
C ASN A 47 8.88 8.90 -14.87
N GLN A 48 10.11 9.39 -15.06
CA GLN A 48 10.92 9.15 -16.26
C GLN A 48 11.22 7.65 -16.43
N GLY A 49 11.37 6.90 -15.34
CA GLY A 49 11.48 5.43 -15.31
C GLY A 49 10.18 4.69 -15.61
N GLY A 50 9.08 5.39 -15.90
CA GLY A 50 7.79 4.80 -16.28
C GLY A 50 6.93 4.38 -15.08
N ILE A 51 7.16 4.95 -13.89
CA ILE A 51 6.30 4.81 -12.72
C ILE A 51 5.35 6.01 -12.70
N ALA A 52 4.09 5.77 -13.07
CA ALA A 52 3.11 6.84 -13.20
C ALA A 52 2.55 7.29 -11.84
N MET A 53 2.73 8.57 -11.53
CA MET A 53 2.25 9.23 -10.32
C MET A 53 1.71 10.63 -10.65
N PRO A 54 0.94 11.29 -9.76
CA PRO A 54 0.55 12.68 -9.96
C PRO A 54 1.78 13.59 -10.08
N THR A 55 1.69 14.56 -10.96
CA THR A 55 2.74 15.58 -11.14
C THR A 55 2.70 16.54 -9.94
N LEU A 56 3.87 16.86 -9.38
CA LEU A 56 4.02 17.94 -8.41
C LEU A 56 3.90 19.28 -9.16
N LEU A 57 2.95 20.11 -8.76
CA LEU A 57 2.73 21.45 -9.35
C LEU A 57 3.43 22.53 -8.53
N SER A 58 3.34 22.45 -7.19
CA SER A 58 4.08 23.33 -6.27
C SER A 58 4.15 22.71 -4.87
N ALA A 59 5.07 23.21 -4.05
CA ALA A 59 5.26 22.81 -2.67
C ALA A 59 5.44 24.04 -1.77
N ASP A 60 4.76 24.07 -0.62
CA ASP A 60 4.93 25.07 0.44
C ASP A 60 5.56 24.42 1.65
N ALA A 61 6.82 24.76 1.92
CA ALA A 61 7.57 24.20 3.04
C ALA A 61 7.03 24.65 4.41
N THR A 62 6.46 25.84 4.53
CA THR A 62 5.95 26.38 5.77
C THR A 62 4.69 25.63 6.22
N LEU A 63 3.82 25.31 5.28
CA LEU A 63 2.58 24.58 5.53
C LEU A 63 2.75 23.06 5.39
N ARG A 64 3.90 22.58 4.93
CA ARG A 64 4.11 21.18 4.54
C ARG A 64 3.02 20.73 3.57
N GLN A 65 2.71 21.58 2.59
CA GLN A 65 1.64 21.40 1.62
C GLN A 65 2.21 21.06 0.25
N LEU A 66 1.64 20.04 -0.38
CA LEU A 66 1.86 19.72 -1.78
C LEU A 66 0.62 20.09 -2.60
N ARG A 67 0.84 20.73 -3.74
CA ARG A 67 -0.16 20.88 -4.81
C ARG A 67 0.17 19.88 -5.92
N LEU A 68 -0.76 18.99 -6.18
CA LEU A 68 -0.57 17.85 -7.08
C LEU A 68 -1.60 17.89 -8.21
N GLU A 69 -1.23 17.25 -9.32
CA GLU A 69 -2.15 16.95 -10.42
C GLU A 69 -3.39 16.24 -9.89
N TYR A 70 -4.57 16.68 -10.32
CA TYR A 70 -5.82 15.98 -10.08
C TYR A 70 -5.99 14.80 -11.03
N ILE A 71 -6.25 13.62 -10.49
CA ILE A 71 -6.51 12.40 -11.26
C ILE A 71 -8.03 12.13 -11.22
N PRO A 72 -8.76 12.33 -12.34
CA PRO A 72 -10.21 12.49 -12.32
C PRO A 72 -11.00 11.20 -12.11
N TYR A 73 -10.47 10.05 -12.59
CA TYR A 73 -11.27 8.82 -12.61
C TYR A 73 -10.78 7.85 -11.54
N LYS A 74 -11.72 7.46 -10.65
CA LYS A 74 -11.50 6.37 -9.70
C LYS A 74 -11.43 5.03 -10.43
N VAL A 75 -10.68 4.10 -9.86
CA VAL A 75 -10.59 2.72 -10.35
C VAL A 75 -11.09 1.75 -9.29
N ASN A 76 -11.56 0.60 -9.73
CA ASN A 76 -11.97 -0.47 -8.83
C ASN A 76 -10.84 -1.51 -8.65
N GLN A 77 -11.04 -2.45 -7.74
CA GLN A 77 -10.06 -3.50 -7.42
C GLN A 77 -9.64 -4.31 -8.66
N THR A 78 -10.57 -4.64 -9.55
CA THR A 78 -10.27 -5.42 -10.76
C THR A 78 -9.40 -4.62 -11.74
N ALA A 79 -9.58 -3.31 -11.81
CA ALA A 79 -8.79 -2.46 -12.68
C ALA A 79 -7.35 -2.30 -12.22
N VAL A 80 -7.07 -2.36 -10.91
CA VAL A 80 -5.70 -2.26 -10.37
C VAL A 80 -4.96 -3.60 -10.36
N ALA A 81 -5.66 -4.73 -10.45
CA ALA A 81 -5.05 -6.05 -10.56
C ALA A 81 -4.74 -6.47 -12.01
N ASN A 82 -4.60 -5.52 -12.93
CA ASN A 82 -4.28 -5.79 -14.33
C ASN A 82 -2.76 -5.83 -14.59
N ASP A 83 -2.37 -6.33 -15.76
CA ASP A 83 -0.95 -6.50 -16.12
C ASP A 83 -0.19 -5.17 -16.23
N TYR A 84 -0.86 -4.08 -16.60
CA TYR A 84 -0.24 -2.76 -16.65
C TYR A 84 0.21 -2.30 -15.25
N ALA A 85 -0.67 -2.40 -14.25
CA ALA A 85 -0.34 -2.03 -12.87
C ALA A 85 0.75 -2.94 -12.29
N ILE A 86 0.65 -4.25 -12.52
CA ILE A 86 1.68 -5.23 -12.10
C ILE A 86 3.04 -4.92 -12.75
N ALA A 87 3.05 -4.63 -14.05
CA ALA A 87 4.28 -4.27 -14.76
C ALA A 87 4.86 -2.92 -14.27
N MET A 88 4.00 -1.95 -13.94
CA MET A 88 4.44 -0.67 -13.37
C MET A 88 5.08 -0.86 -11.99
N LEU A 89 4.46 -1.63 -11.11
CA LEU A 89 5.04 -2.00 -9.82
C LEU A 89 6.35 -2.78 -10.02
N GLY A 90 6.40 -3.71 -10.99
CA GLY A 90 7.62 -4.42 -11.33
C GLY A 90 8.77 -3.50 -11.78
N ARG A 91 8.48 -2.38 -12.46
CA ARG A 91 9.49 -1.35 -12.78
C ARG A 91 9.96 -0.64 -11.50
N LEU A 92 9.04 -0.25 -10.61
CA LEU A 92 9.38 0.36 -9.32
C LEU A 92 10.28 -0.55 -8.50
N HIS A 93 9.90 -1.82 -8.34
CA HIS A 93 10.63 -2.76 -7.50
C HIS A 93 12.07 -3.06 -8.00
N ARG A 94 12.31 -2.91 -9.30
CA ARG A 94 13.65 -3.07 -9.90
C ARG A 94 14.41 -1.75 -10.07
N TYR A 95 13.76 -0.63 -9.77
CA TYR A 95 14.45 0.67 -9.88
C TYR A 95 15.56 0.74 -8.85
N PRO A 96 16.75 1.24 -9.21
CA PRO A 96 17.85 1.36 -8.27
C PRO A 96 17.48 2.26 -7.10
N ALA A 97 17.72 1.82 -5.88
CA ALA A 97 17.52 2.64 -4.70
C ALA A 97 18.60 3.73 -4.65
N ASN A 98 18.19 4.97 -4.40
CA ASN A 98 19.10 6.10 -4.21
C ASN A 98 19.28 6.36 -2.71
N SER A 99 20.52 6.42 -2.21
CA SER A 99 20.82 6.63 -0.80
C SER A 99 20.41 8.01 -0.26
N GLU A 100 20.16 8.97 -1.16
CA GLU A 100 19.75 10.33 -0.78
C GLU A 100 18.23 10.47 -0.63
N TRP A 101 17.45 9.46 -1.04
CA TRP A 101 16.01 9.48 -0.86
C TRP A 101 15.61 9.08 0.55
N LEU A 102 14.58 9.71 1.07
CA LEU A 102 14.02 9.36 2.36
C LEU A 102 13.00 8.23 2.19
N TYR A 103 13.14 7.20 3.00
CA TYR A 103 12.32 5.99 2.95
C TYR A 103 11.52 5.79 4.23
N HIS A 104 10.29 5.35 4.07
CA HIS A 104 9.52 4.77 5.16
C HIS A 104 10.13 3.43 5.57
N THR A 105 10.25 3.21 6.88
CA THR A 105 10.71 1.92 7.42
C THR A 105 9.51 1.01 7.67
N HIS A 106 9.38 -0.02 6.86
CA HIS A 106 8.37 -1.05 7.05
C HIS A 106 8.80 -2.02 8.14
N THR A 107 7.91 -2.29 9.09
CA THR A 107 8.17 -3.23 10.19
C THR A 107 6.88 -3.90 10.64
N TRP A 108 6.99 -5.09 11.21
CA TRP A 108 5.91 -5.73 11.94
C TRP A 108 6.42 -6.11 13.33
N THR A 109 6.26 -5.21 14.28
CA THR A 109 6.77 -5.38 15.65
C THR A 109 5.90 -6.34 16.44
N GLU A 110 6.49 -7.01 17.45
CA GLU A 110 5.76 -7.84 18.39
C GLU A 110 4.65 -7.05 19.11
N THR A 111 4.94 -5.81 19.53
CA THR A 111 3.96 -4.92 20.15
C THR A 111 2.75 -4.67 19.23
N ALA A 112 2.96 -4.42 17.94
CA ALA A 112 1.87 -4.23 16.98
C ALA A 112 1.02 -5.50 16.83
N LEU A 113 1.68 -6.66 16.79
CA LEU A 113 0.99 -7.95 16.74
C LEU A 113 0.16 -8.20 18.01
N GLU A 114 0.72 -8.04 19.19
CA GLU A 114 0.00 -8.28 20.45
C GLU A 114 -1.19 -7.31 20.62
N ASN A 115 -1.05 -6.06 20.22
CA ASN A 115 -2.18 -5.12 20.19
C ASN A 115 -3.30 -5.60 19.24
N ALA A 116 -2.94 -6.12 18.07
CA ALA A 116 -3.93 -6.68 17.15
C ALA A 116 -4.60 -7.94 17.72
N LEU A 117 -3.83 -8.84 18.35
CA LEU A 117 -4.36 -10.05 18.96
C LEU A 117 -5.33 -9.74 20.11
N MET A 118 -5.03 -8.72 20.92
CA MET A 118 -5.92 -8.25 21.98
C MET A 118 -7.26 -7.77 21.39
N LEU A 119 -7.23 -6.99 20.31
CA LEU A 119 -8.44 -6.48 19.67
C LEU A 119 -9.23 -7.59 18.97
N LEU A 120 -8.54 -8.46 18.25
CA LEU A 120 -9.17 -9.55 17.49
C LEU A 120 -9.78 -10.63 18.41
N ALA A 121 -9.21 -10.87 19.59
CA ALA A 121 -9.67 -11.88 20.55
C ALA A 121 -9.89 -13.26 19.90
N LEU A 122 -8.93 -13.69 19.08
CA LEU A 122 -8.99 -14.97 18.35
C LEU A 122 -8.77 -16.17 19.26
N PRO A 123 -9.21 -17.37 18.85
CA PRO A 123 -8.82 -18.61 19.51
C PRO A 123 -7.29 -18.74 19.61
N GLU A 124 -6.80 -19.36 20.69
CA GLU A 124 -5.36 -19.48 20.97
C GLU A 124 -4.58 -20.17 19.82
N LYS A 125 -5.20 -21.11 19.12
CA LYS A 125 -4.63 -21.73 17.91
C LYS A 125 -4.29 -20.66 16.85
N ASN A 126 -5.26 -19.79 16.55
CA ASN A 126 -5.11 -18.76 15.52
C ASN A 126 -4.18 -17.62 15.96
N ALA A 127 -4.13 -17.31 17.25
CA ALA A 127 -3.14 -16.39 17.80
C ALA A 127 -1.70 -16.93 17.61
N ARG A 128 -1.47 -18.24 17.85
CA ARG A 128 -0.17 -18.86 17.56
C ARG A 128 0.18 -18.83 16.06
N GLN A 129 -0.80 -19.04 15.17
CA GLN A 129 -0.58 -18.93 13.73
C GLN A 129 -0.13 -17.51 13.34
N LEU A 130 -0.80 -16.47 13.84
CA LEU A 130 -0.41 -15.06 13.61
C LEU A 130 1.02 -14.78 14.06
N ARG A 131 1.43 -15.26 15.24
CA ARG A 131 2.82 -15.14 15.72
C ARG A 131 3.81 -15.85 14.80
N ARG A 132 3.45 -17.02 14.25
CA ARG A 132 4.30 -17.72 13.24
C ARG A 132 4.45 -16.91 11.95
N PHE A 133 3.38 -16.29 11.46
CA PHE A 133 3.46 -15.39 10.31
C PHE A 133 4.39 -14.22 10.59
N GLN A 134 4.27 -13.57 11.74
CA GLN A 134 5.13 -12.46 12.13
C GLN A 134 6.61 -12.89 12.25
N GLN A 135 6.91 -14.02 12.84
CA GLN A 135 8.27 -14.57 12.92
C GLN A 135 8.90 -14.83 11.56
N ASN A 136 8.09 -15.13 10.54
CA ASN A 136 8.52 -15.34 9.16
C ASN A 136 8.56 -14.06 8.31
N SER A 137 8.28 -12.89 8.88
CA SER A 137 8.16 -11.63 8.13
C SER A 137 9.49 -10.88 7.95
N ASN A 138 10.54 -11.22 8.67
CA ASN A 138 11.80 -10.45 8.67
C ASN A 138 12.39 -10.28 7.27
N ALA A 139 12.33 -11.31 6.43
CA ALA A 139 12.84 -11.25 5.06
C ALA A 139 12.12 -10.21 4.20
N LEU A 140 10.82 -9.96 4.45
CA LEU A 140 10.04 -8.95 3.73
C LEU A 140 10.63 -7.55 3.89
N PHE A 141 11.07 -7.22 5.09
CA PHE A 141 11.54 -5.88 5.46
C PHE A 141 13.06 -5.71 5.25
N ALA A 142 13.80 -6.82 5.15
CA ALA A 142 15.23 -6.80 4.82
C ALA A 142 15.49 -6.61 3.31
N CYS A 143 14.50 -6.85 2.46
CA CYS A 143 14.59 -6.68 1.01
C CYS A 143 14.84 -5.21 0.65
N GLN A 144 15.67 -4.97 -0.37
CA GLN A 144 16.09 -3.63 -0.78
C GLN A 144 15.37 -3.12 -2.03
N SER A 145 14.34 -3.83 -2.51
CA SER A 145 13.50 -3.33 -3.61
C SER A 145 12.72 -2.10 -3.17
N LEU A 146 12.56 -1.12 -4.06
CA LEU A 146 11.67 0.01 -3.81
C LEU A 146 10.22 -0.47 -3.81
N VAL A 147 9.42 0.03 -2.88
CA VAL A 147 7.98 -0.24 -2.81
C VAL A 147 7.20 1.06 -2.59
N SER A 148 5.99 1.13 -3.11
CA SER A 148 5.08 2.24 -2.78
C SER A 148 4.61 2.18 -1.33
N GLY A 149 4.48 0.97 -0.81
CA GLY A 149 4.09 0.65 0.56
C GLY A 149 2.58 0.69 0.80
N ASP A 150 1.79 1.18 -0.15
CA ASP A 150 0.33 1.17 -0.08
C ASP A 150 -0.34 1.23 -1.46
N SER A 151 -0.31 0.15 -2.19
CA SER A 151 -0.89 0.01 -3.53
C SER A 151 -2.36 -0.43 -3.55
N ASN A 152 -3.12 -0.21 -2.46
CA ASN A 152 -4.53 -0.55 -2.42
C ASN A 152 -5.34 0.20 -3.50
N ALA A 153 -6.50 -0.35 -3.92
CA ALA A 153 -7.30 0.24 -4.99
C ALA A 153 -7.73 1.70 -4.74
N GLY A 154 -7.79 2.12 -3.47
CA GLY A 154 -8.10 3.49 -3.09
C GLY A 154 -7.02 4.50 -3.45
N ASN A 155 -5.80 4.04 -3.73
CA ASN A 155 -4.62 4.85 -4.07
C ASN A 155 -4.29 4.81 -5.57
N TRP A 156 -5.21 4.30 -6.40
CA TRP A 156 -5.09 4.33 -7.84
C TRP A 156 -6.17 5.20 -8.48
N GLY A 157 -5.81 5.83 -9.57
CA GLY A 157 -6.73 6.57 -10.41
C GLY A 157 -6.36 6.43 -11.88
N ARG A 158 -7.15 7.04 -12.75
CA ARG A 158 -6.92 7.05 -14.19
C ARG A 158 -7.00 8.46 -14.72
N ARG A 159 -6.03 8.83 -15.54
CA ARG A 159 -6.06 10.09 -16.33
C ARG A 159 -7.09 10.00 -17.44
N GLU A 160 -7.45 11.13 -18.02
CA GLU A 160 -8.30 11.18 -19.23
C GLU A 160 -7.72 10.38 -20.39
N SER A 161 -6.39 10.31 -20.50
CA SER A 161 -5.67 9.47 -21.46
C SER A 161 -5.87 7.96 -21.28
N GLY A 162 -6.52 7.53 -20.18
CA GLY A 162 -6.68 6.13 -19.84
C GLY A 162 -5.55 5.55 -18.98
N ASN A 163 -4.45 6.26 -18.78
CA ASN A 163 -3.29 5.78 -18.03
C ASN A 163 -3.59 5.67 -16.54
N LEU A 164 -3.25 4.53 -15.92
CA LEU A 164 -3.29 4.33 -14.47
C LEU A 164 -2.19 5.13 -13.80
N VAL A 165 -2.51 5.67 -12.63
CA VAL A 165 -1.62 6.48 -11.79
C VAL A 165 -1.75 6.00 -10.36
N LEU A 166 -0.61 5.80 -9.68
CA LEU A 166 -0.54 5.49 -8.25
C LEU A 166 -0.22 6.77 -7.49
N PHE A 167 -0.98 7.05 -6.44
CA PHE A 167 -0.79 8.21 -5.55
C PHE A 167 -0.72 7.75 -4.08
N ASP A 168 -0.49 8.70 -3.16
CA ASP A 168 -0.31 8.46 -1.73
C ASP A 168 1.00 7.74 -1.39
N TRP A 169 2.12 8.46 -1.56
CA TRP A 169 3.47 7.94 -1.40
C TRP A 169 4.04 8.11 0.02
N GLU A 170 3.16 8.29 1.02
CA GLU A 170 3.60 8.48 2.42
C GLU A 170 4.32 7.26 3.00
N ARG A 171 4.16 6.09 2.36
CA ARG A 171 4.80 4.83 2.75
C ARG A 171 5.89 4.38 1.76
N PHE A 172 6.33 5.26 0.86
CA PHE A 172 7.43 4.94 -0.05
C PHE A 172 8.66 4.47 0.71
N GLY A 173 9.14 3.27 0.41
CA GLY A 173 10.19 2.65 1.20
C GLY A 173 10.89 1.51 0.48
N LYS A 174 11.55 0.68 1.28
CA LYS A 174 12.20 -0.55 0.81
C LYS A 174 11.56 -1.76 1.45
N GLY A 175 11.45 -2.84 0.68
CA GLY A 175 10.87 -4.09 1.14
C GLY A 175 10.63 -5.08 0.01
N SER A 176 10.05 -6.23 0.34
CA SER A 176 9.64 -7.22 -0.65
C SER A 176 8.57 -6.65 -1.59
N PRO A 177 8.62 -6.96 -2.88
CA PRO A 177 7.52 -6.72 -3.83
C PRO A 177 6.14 -7.16 -3.32
N ALA A 178 6.10 -8.16 -2.45
CA ALA A 178 4.86 -8.65 -1.85
C ALA A 178 4.07 -7.54 -1.11
N ILE A 179 4.74 -6.50 -0.58
CA ILE A 179 4.13 -5.37 0.11
C ILE A 179 3.16 -4.63 -0.82
N ASP A 180 3.55 -4.45 -2.08
CA ASP A 180 2.72 -3.80 -3.09
C ASP A 180 1.79 -4.77 -3.84
N LEU A 181 2.11 -6.06 -3.87
CA LEU A 181 1.28 -7.05 -4.56
C LEU A 181 0.10 -7.53 -3.73
N ALA A 182 0.27 -7.71 -2.43
CA ALA A 182 -0.79 -8.20 -1.56
C ALA A 182 -2.07 -7.33 -1.61
N PRO A 183 -2.02 -5.99 -1.59
CA PRO A 183 -3.22 -5.16 -1.70
C PRO A 183 -3.99 -5.31 -3.01
N LEU A 184 -3.36 -5.82 -4.09
CA LEU A 184 -4.03 -6.05 -5.38
C LEU A 184 -5.03 -7.22 -5.32
N ILE A 185 -4.92 -8.11 -4.35
CA ILE A 185 -5.86 -9.21 -4.13
C ILE A 185 -6.99 -8.72 -3.23
N ARG A 186 -8.24 -8.95 -3.67
CA ARG A 186 -9.42 -8.54 -2.91
C ARG A 186 -9.57 -9.34 -1.61
N GLY A 187 -9.91 -8.68 -0.52
CA GLY A 187 -10.10 -9.30 0.78
C GLY A 187 -8.80 -9.96 1.28
N MET A 188 -8.93 -11.13 1.91
CA MET A 188 -7.75 -11.88 2.38
C MET A 188 -7.12 -12.74 1.29
N GLY A 189 -7.87 -13.08 0.24
CA GLY A 189 -7.39 -13.92 -0.85
C GLY A 189 -7.27 -15.41 -0.50
N THR A 190 -6.90 -16.19 -1.51
CA THR A 190 -6.69 -17.63 -1.42
C THR A 190 -5.26 -18.00 -1.81
N LYS A 191 -4.80 -19.19 -1.42
CA LYS A 191 -3.50 -19.72 -1.86
C LYS A 191 -3.33 -19.68 -3.38
N GLN A 192 -4.39 -20.01 -4.13
CA GLN A 192 -4.32 -20.01 -5.59
C GLN A 192 -4.17 -18.58 -6.13
N GLU A 193 -4.93 -17.61 -5.62
CA GLU A 193 -4.80 -16.21 -6.03
C GLU A 193 -3.39 -15.65 -5.74
N PHE A 194 -2.75 -16.07 -4.65
CA PHE A 194 -1.36 -15.68 -4.35
C PHE A 194 -0.38 -16.25 -5.38
N ILE A 195 -0.54 -17.53 -5.74
CA ILE A 195 0.31 -18.20 -6.75
C ILE A 195 0.08 -17.57 -8.13
N ASP A 196 -1.16 -17.30 -8.51
CA ASP A 196 -1.51 -16.72 -9.80
C ASP A 196 -0.95 -15.29 -9.95
N LEU A 197 -1.11 -14.45 -8.90
CA LEU A 197 -0.56 -13.10 -8.90
C LEU A 197 0.98 -13.14 -8.93
N ALA A 198 1.61 -13.98 -8.12
CA ALA A 198 3.07 -14.16 -8.14
C ALA A 198 3.56 -14.64 -9.51
N GLY A 199 2.86 -15.57 -10.15
CA GLY A 199 3.17 -16.04 -11.49
C GLY A 199 3.12 -14.94 -12.54
N ARG A 200 2.03 -14.14 -12.56
CA ARG A 200 1.90 -12.99 -13.45
C ARG A 200 2.99 -11.94 -13.20
N TYR A 201 3.26 -11.63 -11.93
CA TYR A 201 4.32 -10.70 -11.58
C TYR A 201 5.70 -11.19 -12.04
N CYS A 202 6.03 -12.46 -11.83
CA CYS A 202 7.30 -13.04 -12.26
C CYS A 202 7.49 -13.01 -13.79
N GLN A 203 6.42 -13.23 -14.55
CA GLN A 203 6.45 -13.11 -16.02
C GLN A 203 6.72 -11.68 -16.48
N LEU A 204 6.13 -10.68 -15.82
CA LEU A 204 6.21 -9.28 -16.20
C LEU A 204 7.45 -8.55 -15.64
N SER A 205 8.07 -9.09 -14.59
CA SER A 205 9.15 -8.44 -13.86
C SER A 205 10.48 -9.18 -13.87
N SER A 206 10.54 -10.36 -14.49
CA SER A 206 11.74 -11.24 -14.49
C SER A 206 12.15 -11.72 -13.07
N HIS A 207 11.25 -11.65 -12.10
CA HIS A 207 11.45 -12.27 -10.79
C HIS A 207 11.38 -13.79 -10.93
N GLN A 208 12.20 -14.55 -10.15
CA GLN A 208 12.39 -15.97 -10.47
C GLN A 208 11.71 -16.96 -9.53
N ASN A 209 11.24 -16.53 -8.36
CA ASN A 209 10.69 -17.46 -7.36
C ASN A 209 9.21 -17.21 -7.06
N ILE A 210 8.34 -17.85 -7.85
CA ILE A 210 6.89 -17.75 -7.71
C ILE A 210 6.42 -18.24 -6.33
N ARG A 211 6.96 -19.36 -5.83
CA ARG A 211 6.51 -19.95 -4.56
C ARG A 211 6.87 -19.08 -3.37
N GLU A 212 8.08 -18.54 -3.37
CA GLU A 212 8.56 -17.64 -2.33
C GLU A 212 7.73 -16.36 -2.32
N LEU A 213 7.54 -15.74 -3.48
CA LEU A 213 6.73 -14.53 -3.59
C LEU A 213 5.27 -14.76 -3.17
N ALA A 214 4.66 -15.88 -3.55
CA ALA A 214 3.30 -16.23 -3.11
C ALA A 214 3.22 -16.41 -1.57
N ARG A 215 4.24 -17.02 -0.97
CA ARG A 215 4.37 -17.13 0.49
C ARG A 215 4.50 -15.74 1.14
N GLU A 216 5.34 -14.88 0.60
CA GLU A 216 5.51 -13.50 1.06
C GLU A 216 4.21 -12.69 0.96
N ILE A 217 3.44 -12.84 -0.14
CA ILE A 217 2.12 -12.21 -0.29
C ILE A 217 1.17 -12.66 0.82
N ALA A 218 1.16 -13.94 1.18
CA ALA A 218 0.35 -14.45 2.28
C ALA A 218 0.76 -13.82 3.62
N ILE A 219 2.06 -13.70 3.90
CA ILE A 219 2.58 -13.06 5.11
C ILE A 219 2.16 -11.57 5.16
N VAL A 220 2.30 -10.85 4.05
CA VAL A 220 1.88 -9.45 3.96
C VAL A 220 0.38 -9.29 4.18
N LYS A 221 -0.46 -10.21 3.70
CA LYS A 221 -1.90 -10.18 3.98
C LYS A 221 -2.20 -10.23 5.48
N VAL A 222 -1.51 -11.09 6.22
CA VAL A 222 -1.65 -11.16 7.69
C VAL A 222 -1.17 -9.87 8.34
N TRP A 223 -0.03 -9.34 7.90
CA TRP A 223 0.48 -8.06 8.38
C TRP A 223 -0.53 -6.93 8.17
N ILE A 224 -1.12 -6.80 6.95
CA ILE A 224 -2.14 -5.79 6.65
C ILE A 224 -3.35 -5.92 7.60
N VAL A 225 -3.83 -7.14 7.88
CA VAL A 225 -4.93 -7.35 8.83
C VAL A 225 -4.59 -6.78 10.20
N THR A 226 -3.39 -7.05 10.71
CA THR A 226 -2.95 -6.54 12.02
C THR A 226 -2.78 -5.03 12.04
N GLU A 227 -2.21 -4.44 10.98
CA GLU A 227 -2.09 -2.98 10.85
C GLU A 227 -3.45 -2.29 10.78
N VAL A 228 -4.35 -2.79 9.91
CA VAL A 228 -5.67 -2.20 9.70
C VAL A 228 -6.49 -2.19 10.98
N ILE A 229 -6.53 -3.29 11.72
CA ILE A 229 -7.36 -3.36 12.93
C ILE A 229 -6.85 -2.42 14.02
N VAL A 230 -5.53 -2.35 14.22
CA VAL A 230 -4.90 -1.44 15.17
C VAL A 230 -5.12 0.02 14.74
N LEU A 231 -4.91 0.34 13.46
CA LEU A 231 -5.09 1.69 12.92
C LEU A 231 -6.53 2.20 13.09
N LEU A 232 -7.52 1.36 12.72
CA LEU A 232 -8.93 1.72 12.85
C LEU A 232 -9.34 1.96 14.30
N HIS A 233 -8.80 1.15 15.23
CA HIS A 233 -9.02 1.32 16.66
C HIS A 233 -8.40 2.63 17.19
N MET A 234 -7.10 2.83 16.94
CA MET A 234 -6.36 4.01 17.41
C MET A 234 -6.95 5.33 16.89
N ARG A 235 -7.41 5.33 15.63
CA ARG A 235 -8.01 6.51 14.98
C ARG A 235 -9.52 6.63 15.23
N GLN A 236 -10.11 5.77 16.06
CA GLN A 236 -11.54 5.76 16.40
C GLN A 236 -12.44 5.82 15.14
N LYS A 237 -12.06 5.10 14.08
CA LYS A 237 -12.83 5.11 12.83
C LYS A 237 -14.13 4.35 12.98
N SER A 238 -15.22 4.91 12.45
CA SER A 238 -16.58 4.31 12.46
C SER A 238 -16.63 2.92 11.80
N ALA A 239 -15.71 2.62 10.90
CA ALA A 239 -15.58 1.32 10.25
C ALA A 239 -14.98 0.22 11.16
N PHE A 240 -14.37 0.57 12.30
CA PHE A 240 -13.70 -0.40 13.18
C PHE A 240 -14.57 -1.60 13.57
N PRO A 241 -15.82 -1.44 14.07
CA PRO A 241 -16.64 -2.60 14.44
C PRO A 241 -16.94 -3.54 13.27
N LEU A 242 -17.16 -2.97 12.07
CA LEU A 242 -17.41 -3.75 10.86
C LEU A 242 -16.21 -4.64 10.50
N TYR A 243 -15.02 -4.05 10.45
CA TYR A 243 -13.77 -4.80 10.15
C TYR A 243 -13.46 -5.81 11.23
N LEU A 244 -13.62 -5.46 12.52
CA LEU A 244 -13.35 -6.33 13.64
C LEU A 244 -14.22 -7.58 13.58
N ASN A 245 -15.54 -7.43 13.39
CA ASN A 245 -16.46 -8.56 13.32
C ASN A 245 -16.16 -9.45 12.12
N TRP A 246 -15.89 -8.83 10.97
CA TRP A 246 -15.58 -9.57 9.75
C TRP A 246 -14.27 -10.39 9.90
N TYR A 247 -13.22 -9.82 10.48
CA TYR A 247 -11.97 -10.55 10.71
C TYR A 247 -12.15 -11.67 11.75
N ARG A 248 -12.90 -11.45 12.83
CA ARG A 248 -13.18 -12.49 13.83
C ARG A 248 -13.89 -13.70 13.24
N GLU A 249 -14.79 -13.47 12.30
CA GLU A 249 -15.55 -14.52 11.63
C GLU A 249 -14.71 -15.29 10.60
N HIS A 250 -13.92 -14.60 9.78
CA HIS A 250 -13.31 -15.19 8.59
C HIS A 250 -11.82 -15.56 8.78
N LEU A 251 -11.10 -14.86 9.66
CA LEU A 251 -9.67 -15.04 9.81
C LEU A 251 -9.25 -16.44 10.32
N PRO A 252 -9.98 -17.08 11.26
CA PRO A 252 -9.61 -18.41 11.74
C PRO A 252 -9.51 -19.46 10.65
N ASP A 253 -10.54 -19.63 9.84
CA ASP A 253 -10.58 -20.61 8.75
C ASP A 253 -9.58 -20.27 7.64
N TRP A 254 -9.41 -18.97 7.36
CA TRP A 254 -8.44 -18.53 6.39
C TRP A 254 -7.00 -18.85 6.82
N LEU A 255 -6.63 -18.60 8.08
CA LEU A 255 -5.32 -18.93 8.62
C LEU A 255 -5.03 -20.45 8.53
N ASP A 256 -6.00 -21.31 8.83
CA ASP A 256 -5.87 -22.77 8.70
C ASP A 256 -5.55 -23.20 7.24
N ASN A 257 -6.04 -22.46 6.27
CA ASN A 257 -5.78 -22.75 4.86
C ASN A 257 -4.42 -22.23 4.39
N VAL A 258 -3.98 -21.04 4.83
CA VAL A 258 -2.78 -20.40 4.31
C VAL A 258 -1.51 -20.70 5.13
N GLU A 259 -1.62 -21.12 6.39
CA GLU A 259 -0.47 -21.49 7.22
C GLU A 259 0.43 -22.54 6.55
N LYS A 260 -0.16 -23.41 5.74
CA LYS A 260 0.57 -24.44 4.99
C LYS A 260 1.50 -23.88 3.90
N MET A 261 1.48 -22.57 3.68
CA MET A 261 2.41 -21.88 2.77
C MET A 261 3.70 -21.44 3.46
N LEU A 262 3.71 -21.37 4.80
CA LEU A 262 4.90 -21.09 5.60
C LEU A 262 5.85 -22.28 5.60
#